data_ac18f6d5ce1a0c5140a0f5b1f323b18f
#
_entry.id   ac18f6d5ce1a0c5140a0f5b1f323b18f
#
_cell.length_a   1.000
_cell.length_b   1.000
_cell.length_c   1.000
_cell.angle_alpha   90.00
_cell.angle_beta   90.00
_cell.angle_gamma   90.00
#
_symmetry.space_group_name_H-M   'P 1'
#
loop_
_entity.id
_entity.type
_entity.pdbx_description
1 polymer ?
#
loop_
_entity_poly.entity_id
_entity_poly.type
_entity_poly.pdbx_seq_one_letter_code
_entity_poly.pdbx_strand_id
1 'polypeptide(L)'
;MTMTDRPPGAHTTQPPHAYLGATDFLDIEHESVRAFTAAVIGDASSDRDKARRLFAAVRDRIWYDPYTVSDDPAHYRASFVLEAGRAYCVPKAVLLTAVCRAAGIPALLGFADVRNHLQTETLRALMGGTDLFVYHGYSRLYIEGRWLKATPAFNVELCARFGVPPVEFDGDRDALMHAFTADGAQHMEYVRERGVFDDLPLNAILTVLRHAYGPTIFTGAHPLDDVFTGRTRPDETPGDRNSPRESR
;
A
#
# COMPACT_ATOMS: atom_id res chain seq x y z
N MET A 1 -25.24 26.19 -12.41
CA MET A 1 -25.63 25.16 -11.43
C MET A 1 -24.34 24.50 -10.95
N THR A 2 -23.75 25.09 -9.92
CA THR A 2 -22.44 24.71 -9.38
C THR A 2 -22.62 23.52 -8.46
N MET A 3 -22.36 22.32 -8.97
CA MET A 3 -22.19 21.13 -8.13
C MET A 3 -20.90 21.31 -7.34
N THR A 4 -21.02 21.50 -6.04
CA THR A 4 -19.93 21.40 -5.08
C THR A 4 -19.49 19.94 -5.04
N ASP A 5 -18.44 19.62 -5.77
CA ASP A 5 -17.76 18.33 -5.81
C ASP A 5 -16.91 18.18 -4.52
N ARG A 6 -17.61 17.99 -3.40
CA ARG A 6 -16.98 17.69 -2.11
C ARG A 6 -17.13 16.19 -1.88
N PRO A 7 -16.06 15.39 -2.01
CA PRO A 7 -16.14 13.98 -1.66
C PRO A 7 -16.56 13.84 -0.19
N PRO A 8 -17.36 12.83 0.17
CA PRO A 8 -17.71 12.55 1.55
C PRO A 8 -16.47 12.00 2.28
N GLY A 9 -15.55 12.89 2.62
CA GLY A 9 -14.46 12.60 3.54
C GLY A 9 -15.01 12.83 4.95
N ALA A 10 -15.21 11.77 5.72
CA ALA A 10 -15.55 11.89 7.12
C ALA A 10 -14.42 12.64 7.82
N HIS A 11 -14.71 13.88 8.25
CA HIS A 11 -13.88 14.49 9.27
C HIS A 11 -13.93 13.58 10.49
N THR A 12 -12.79 13.14 10.99
CA THR A 12 -12.67 12.35 12.22
C THR A 12 -13.14 13.19 13.41
N THR A 13 -14.44 13.25 13.60
CA THR A 13 -15.08 14.00 14.69
C THR A 13 -15.24 13.14 15.95
N GLN A 14 -15.07 11.82 15.80
CA GLN A 14 -15.20 10.91 16.93
C GLN A 14 -13.86 10.72 17.67
N PRO A 15 -13.91 10.38 18.96
CA PRO A 15 -12.70 10.11 19.72
C PRO A 15 -11.95 8.88 19.18
N PRO A 16 -10.61 8.80 19.31
CA PRO A 16 -9.80 7.76 18.69
C PRO A 16 -10.28 6.34 18.98
N HIS A 17 -10.73 6.04 20.20
CA HIS A 17 -11.21 4.72 20.60
C HIS A 17 -12.42 4.20 19.80
N ALA A 18 -13.16 5.08 19.11
CA ALA A 18 -14.23 4.67 18.21
C ALA A 18 -13.72 3.91 16.98
N TYR A 19 -12.44 4.01 16.67
CA TYR A 19 -11.82 3.42 15.48
C TYR A 19 -10.98 2.18 15.81
N LEU A 20 -11.53 1.32 16.67
CA LEU A 20 -10.95 0.02 17.05
C LEU A 20 -11.78 -1.18 16.56
N GLY A 21 -13.00 -0.94 16.12
CA GLY A 21 -13.95 -2.00 15.77
C GLY A 21 -13.66 -2.65 14.41
N ALA A 22 -14.23 -3.86 14.22
CA ALA A 22 -14.29 -4.53 12.92
C ALA A 22 -15.24 -3.78 11.98
N THR A 23 -14.98 -3.91 10.68
CA THR A 23 -15.85 -3.47 9.60
C THR A 23 -15.89 -4.55 8.52
N ASP A 24 -16.62 -4.33 7.42
CA ASP A 24 -16.73 -5.33 6.34
C ASP A 24 -15.38 -5.70 5.72
N PHE A 25 -14.46 -4.72 5.58
CA PHE A 25 -13.14 -4.95 4.99
C PHE A 25 -12.04 -5.09 6.05
N LEU A 26 -12.21 -4.48 7.22
CA LEU A 26 -11.31 -4.62 8.35
C LEU A 26 -11.81 -5.74 9.26
N ASP A 27 -11.76 -6.97 8.76
CA ASP A 27 -12.25 -8.19 9.42
C ASP A 27 -11.30 -8.68 10.52
N ILE A 28 -11.06 -7.79 11.51
CA ILE A 28 -10.07 -7.96 12.58
C ILE A 28 -10.32 -9.20 13.46
N GLU A 29 -11.55 -9.71 13.46
CA GLU A 29 -11.92 -10.90 14.23
C GLU A 29 -11.58 -12.20 13.47
N HIS A 30 -11.23 -12.13 12.18
CA HIS A 30 -10.84 -13.29 11.40
C HIS A 30 -9.58 -13.93 12.00
N GLU A 31 -9.56 -15.27 12.08
CA GLU A 31 -8.50 -16.03 12.73
C GLU A 31 -7.10 -15.69 12.18
N SER A 32 -6.96 -15.61 10.85
CA SER A 32 -5.69 -15.28 10.20
C SER A 32 -5.18 -13.89 10.56
N VAL A 33 -6.08 -12.88 10.67
CA VAL A 33 -5.72 -11.51 11.04
C VAL A 33 -5.24 -11.46 12.48
N ARG A 34 -5.96 -12.13 13.39
CA ARG A 34 -5.58 -12.22 14.81
C ARG A 34 -4.26 -12.95 15.00
N ALA A 35 -4.09 -14.10 14.34
CA ALA A 35 -2.88 -14.90 14.43
C ALA A 35 -1.66 -14.15 13.88
N PHE A 36 -1.80 -13.49 12.70
CA PHE A 36 -0.75 -12.65 12.13
C PHE A 36 -0.38 -11.50 13.08
N THR A 37 -1.39 -10.78 13.59
CA THR A 37 -1.18 -9.68 14.54
C THR A 37 -0.39 -10.14 15.76
N ALA A 38 -0.86 -11.20 16.45
CA ALA A 38 -0.21 -11.73 17.64
C ALA A 38 1.24 -12.17 17.37
N ALA A 39 1.48 -12.86 16.24
CA ALA A 39 2.82 -13.32 15.86
C ALA A 39 3.79 -12.17 15.57
N VAL A 40 3.28 -11.06 14.99
CA VAL A 40 4.12 -9.92 14.61
C VAL A 40 4.42 -9.02 15.80
N ILE A 41 3.42 -8.70 16.62
CA ILE A 41 3.66 -7.85 17.79
C ILE A 41 4.53 -8.55 18.84
N GLY A 42 4.39 -9.88 19.00
CA GLY A 42 5.18 -10.65 19.96
C GLY A 42 5.11 -10.07 21.38
N ASP A 43 6.25 -9.67 21.92
CA ASP A 43 6.43 -9.08 23.24
C ASP A 43 6.35 -7.53 23.28
N ALA A 44 6.02 -6.88 22.15
CA ALA A 44 5.91 -5.42 22.12
C ALA A 44 4.82 -4.92 23.08
N SER A 45 5.19 -4.05 24.01
CA SER A 45 4.28 -3.50 25.02
C SER A 45 3.71 -2.13 24.67
N SER A 46 4.46 -1.31 23.92
CA SER A 46 4.03 0.03 23.51
C SER A 46 3.29 0.00 22.17
N ASP A 47 2.32 0.90 21.98
CA ASP A 47 1.61 1.04 20.70
C ASP A 47 2.56 1.45 19.58
N ARG A 48 3.59 2.24 19.89
CA ARG A 48 4.65 2.61 18.95
C ARG A 48 5.39 1.38 18.42
N ASP A 49 5.85 0.48 19.29
CA ASP A 49 6.60 -0.70 18.86
C ASP A 49 5.71 -1.70 18.12
N LYS A 50 4.46 -1.90 18.58
CA LYS A 50 3.48 -2.71 17.86
C LYS A 50 3.27 -2.19 16.45
N ALA A 51 3.01 -0.87 16.30
CA ALA A 51 2.76 -0.26 15.01
C ALA A 51 3.96 -0.36 14.06
N ARG A 52 5.19 -0.16 14.57
CA ARG A 52 6.44 -0.34 13.78
C ARG A 52 6.59 -1.76 13.27
N ARG A 53 6.40 -2.77 14.13
CA ARG A 53 6.49 -4.19 13.75
C ARG A 53 5.41 -4.56 12.74
N LEU A 54 4.16 -4.11 12.94
CA LEU A 54 3.04 -4.36 12.03
C LEU A 54 3.26 -3.70 10.67
N PHE A 55 3.72 -2.44 10.66
CA PHE A 55 4.05 -1.74 9.43
C PHE A 55 5.10 -2.48 8.61
N ALA A 56 6.23 -2.83 9.23
CA ALA A 56 7.31 -3.55 8.56
C ALA A 56 6.83 -4.92 8.02
N ALA A 57 6.04 -5.66 8.83
CA ALA A 57 5.50 -6.95 8.41
C ALA A 57 4.55 -6.83 7.22
N VAL A 58 3.62 -5.86 7.21
CA VAL A 58 2.70 -5.65 6.08
C VAL A 58 3.47 -5.16 4.86
N ARG A 59 4.42 -4.24 5.03
CA ARG A 59 5.27 -3.74 3.94
C ARG A 59 5.99 -4.89 3.23
N ASP A 60 6.62 -5.80 3.99
CA ASP A 60 7.58 -6.75 3.43
C ASP A 60 7.00 -8.15 3.16
N ARG A 61 6.02 -8.63 3.96
CA ARG A 61 5.44 -9.96 3.77
C ARG A 61 4.32 -9.99 2.73
N ILE A 62 3.74 -8.82 2.39
CA ILE A 62 2.75 -8.70 1.32
C ILE A 62 3.43 -8.04 0.12
N TRP A 63 3.66 -8.81 -0.93
CA TRP A 63 4.29 -8.31 -2.15
C TRP A 63 3.44 -7.19 -2.78
N TYR A 64 4.06 -6.07 -3.15
CA TYR A 64 3.35 -5.01 -3.87
C TYR A 64 3.12 -5.42 -5.31
N ASP A 65 1.86 -5.52 -5.71
CA ASP A 65 1.46 -5.93 -7.04
C ASP A 65 0.33 -5.04 -7.56
N PRO A 66 0.62 -4.09 -8.46
CA PRO A 66 -0.38 -3.16 -9.01
C PRO A 66 -1.39 -3.85 -9.94
N TYR A 67 -1.13 -5.08 -10.36
CA TYR A 67 -1.99 -5.86 -11.26
C TYR A 67 -3.09 -6.64 -10.52
N THR A 68 -3.16 -6.54 -9.19
CA THR A 68 -4.18 -7.21 -8.35
C THR A 68 -5.47 -6.42 -8.19
N VAL A 69 -5.70 -5.38 -8.98
CA VAL A 69 -6.95 -4.63 -8.95
C VAL A 69 -8.11 -5.54 -9.38
N SER A 70 -9.15 -5.59 -8.55
CA SER A 70 -10.33 -6.45 -8.75
C SER A 70 -11.60 -5.65 -8.53
N ASP A 71 -12.70 -6.09 -9.09
CA ASP A 71 -14.05 -5.60 -8.78
C ASP A 71 -14.81 -6.50 -7.80
N ASP A 72 -14.21 -7.62 -7.37
CA ASP A 72 -14.74 -8.47 -6.30
C ASP A 72 -14.42 -7.87 -4.93
N PRO A 73 -15.44 -7.49 -4.13
CA PRO A 73 -15.22 -6.93 -2.80
C PRO A 73 -14.46 -7.87 -1.84
N ALA A 74 -14.55 -9.18 -2.02
CA ALA A 74 -13.86 -10.15 -1.17
C ALA A 74 -12.34 -9.97 -1.22
N HIS A 75 -11.79 -9.54 -2.35
CA HIS A 75 -10.35 -9.33 -2.54
C HIS A 75 -9.77 -8.15 -1.75
N TYR A 76 -10.63 -7.36 -1.12
CA TYR A 76 -10.22 -6.20 -0.31
C TYR A 76 -10.27 -6.45 1.20
N ARG A 77 -10.74 -7.61 1.66
CA ARG A 77 -10.72 -7.97 3.08
C ARG A 77 -9.30 -8.20 3.57
N ALA A 78 -9.01 -7.78 4.80
CA ALA A 78 -7.68 -7.96 5.39
C ALA A 78 -7.25 -9.43 5.44
N SER A 79 -8.17 -10.35 5.75
CA SER A 79 -7.93 -11.80 5.74
C SER A 79 -7.53 -12.33 4.35
N PHE A 80 -8.23 -11.88 3.29
CA PHE A 80 -7.89 -12.26 1.91
C PHE A 80 -6.48 -11.76 1.52
N VAL A 81 -6.12 -10.52 1.90
CA VAL A 81 -4.80 -9.95 1.58
C VAL A 81 -3.68 -10.78 2.23
N LEU A 82 -3.89 -11.27 3.46
CA LEU A 82 -2.95 -12.17 4.13
C LEU A 82 -2.79 -13.49 3.38
N GLU A 83 -3.89 -14.09 2.95
CA GLU A 83 -3.89 -15.36 2.20
C GLU A 83 -3.22 -15.21 0.82
N ALA A 84 -3.56 -14.14 0.10
CA ALA A 84 -3.01 -13.87 -1.23
C ALA A 84 -1.50 -13.55 -1.21
N GLY A 85 -0.97 -13.00 -0.11
CA GLY A 85 0.43 -12.62 0.05
C GLY A 85 0.91 -11.52 -0.91
N ARG A 86 0.00 -10.92 -1.67
CA ARG A 86 0.26 -9.85 -2.63
C ARG A 86 -0.93 -8.93 -2.78
N ALA A 87 -0.67 -7.63 -2.93
CA ALA A 87 -1.70 -6.63 -3.10
C ALA A 87 -1.11 -5.28 -3.56
N TYR A 88 -1.96 -4.42 -4.15
CA TYR A 88 -1.58 -3.03 -4.39
C TYR A 88 -1.82 -2.13 -3.15
N CYS A 89 -1.59 -0.83 -3.26
CA CYS A 89 -1.58 0.09 -2.11
C CYS A 89 -2.87 0.08 -1.28
N VAL A 90 -4.06 -0.01 -1.91
CA VAL A 90 -5.34 0.05 -1.19
C VAL A 90 -5.55 -1.15 -0.27
N PRO A 91 -5.51 -2.42 -0.73
CA PRO A 91 -5.67 -3.54 0.18
C PRO A 91 -4.50 -3.69 1.18
N LYS A 92 -3.28 -3.24 0.84
CA LYS A 92 -2.19 -3.19 1.83
C LYS A 92 -2.48 -2.20 2.96
N ALA A 93 -3.08 -1.04 2.65
CA ALA A 93 -3.53 -0.09 3.68
C ALA A 93 -4.69 -0.67 4.51
N VAL A 94 -5.63 -1.40 3.88
CA VAL A 94 -6.69 -2.14 4.59
C VAL A 94 -6.08 -3.11 5.60
N LEU A 95 -5.14 -3.94 5.18
CA LEU A 95 -4.48 -4.90 6.06
C LEU A 95 -3.76 -4.20 7.22
N LEU A 96 -2.96 -3.15 6.95
CA LEU A 96 -2.26 -2.43 8.02
C LEU A 96 -3.23 -1.82 9.03
N THR A 97 -4.32 -1.21 8.54
CA THR A 97 -5.37 -0.64 9.41
C THR A 97 -6.03 -1.72 10.26
N ALA A 98 -6.35 -2.88 9.68
CA ALA A 98 -6.97 -4.00 10.38
C ALA A 98 -6.06 -4.58 11.47
N VAL A 99 -4.80 -4.88 11.16
CA VAL A 99 -3.87 -5.45 12.16
C VAL A 99 -3.52 -4.46 13.27
N CYS A 100 -3.51 -3.14 12.98
CA CYS A 100 -3.35 -2.12 14.01
C CYS A 100 -4.58 -2.09 14.95
N ARG A 101 -5.81 -2.11 14.42
CA ARG A 101 -7.04 -2.21 15.24
C ARG A 101 -7.04 -3.49 16.08
N ALA A 102 -6.68 -4.64 15.50
CA ALA A 102 -6.55 -5.91 16.21
C ALA A 102 -5.51 -5.87 17.33
N ALA A 103 -4.48 -5.02 17.22
CA ALA A 103 -3.46 -4.78 18.25
C ALA A 103 -3.88 -3.73 19.32
N GLY A 104 -5.10 -3.17 19.21
CA GLY A 104 -5.62 -2.13 20.10
C GLY A 104 -5.20 -0.70 19.73
N ILE A 105 -4.65 -0.48 18.55
CA ILE A 105 -4.24 0.84 18.05
C ILE A 105 -5.37 1.41 17.18
N PRO A 106 -5.99 2.55 17.56
CA PRO A 106 -7.01 3.18 16.73
C PRO A 106 -6.44 3.53 15.35
N ALA A 107 -7.16 3.13 14.31
CA ALA A 107 -6.67 3.27 12.94
C ALA A 107 -7.79 3.56 11.94
N LEU A 108 -7.47 4.32 10.89
CA LEU A 108 -8.34 4.75 9.81
C LEU A 108 -7.67 4.55 8.47
N LEU A 109 -8.46 4.41 7.42
CA LEU A 109 -8.01 4.42 6.04
C LEU A 109 -7.91 5.84 5.51
N GLY A 110 -6.83 6.19 4.86
CA GLY A 110 -6.66 7.46 4.18
C GLY A 110 -6.36 7.25 2.70
N PHE A 111 -6.76 8.21 1.86
CA PHE A 111 -6.52 8.13 0.43
C PHE A 111 -6.07 9.47 -0.14
N ALA A 112 -5.18 9.40 -1.12
CA ALA A 112 -4.70 10.54 -1.88
C ALA A 112 -4.48 10.19 -3.35
N ASP A 113 -4.48 11.19 -4.24
CA ASP A 113 -3.97 11.01 -5.58
C ASP A 113 -2.47 11.30 -5.57
N VAL A 114 -1.70 10.40 -6.18
CA VAL A 114 -0.23 10.45 -6.20
C VAL A 114 0.26 10.27 -7.61
N ARG A 115 1.15 11.13 -8.07
CA ARG A 115 1.86 10.96 -9.33
C ARG A 115 3.11 10.13 -9.10
N ASN A 116 3.28 9.05 -9.87
CA ASN A 116 4.47 8.20 -9.82
C ASN A 116 5.31 8.40 -11.08
N HIS A 117 6.46 9.02 -10.92
CA HIS A 117 7.37 9.31 -12.02
C HIS A 117 8.23 8.11 -12.46
N LEU A 118 8.21 7.00 -11.69
CA LEU A 118 9.02 5.79 -11.92
C LEU A 118 8.20 4.56 -12.31
N GLN A 119 6.93 4.73 -12.72
CA GLN A 119 6.13 3.58 -13.14
C GLN A 119 6.68 2.94 -14.43
N THR A 120 6.47 1.61 -14.57
CA THR A 120 6.83 0.89 -15.79
C THR A 120 5.94 1.29 -16.96
N GLU A 121 6.44 1.15 -18.20
CA GLU A 121 5.66 1.41 -19.42
C GLU A 121 4.43 0.48 -19.48
N THR A 122 4.58 -0.76 -19.07
CA THR A 122 3.48 -1.74 -19.01
C THR A 122 2.37 -1.30 -18.08
N LEU A 123 2.71 -0.88 -16.85
CA LEU A 123 1.73 -0.36 -15.91
C LEU A 123 1.09 0.92 -16.41
N ARG A 124 1.87 1.82 -17.00
CA ARG A 124 1.37 3.05 -17.60
C ARG A 124 0.37 2.79 -18.73
N ALA A 125 0.68 1.84 -19.61
CA ALA A 125 -0.25 1.43 -20.68
C ALA A 125 -1.55 0.86 -20.12
N LEU A 126 -1.47 -0.02 -19.09
CA LEU A 126 -2.64 -0.57 -18.41
C LEU A 126 -3.51 0.52 -17.74
N MET A 127 -2.90 1.58 -17.25
CA MET A 127 -3.56 2.75 -16.66
C MET A 127 -4.00 3.80 -17.68
N GLY A 128 -4.12 3.45 -18.97
CA GLY A 128 -4.56 4.37 -20.02
C GLY A 128 -3.57 5.49 -20.33
N GLY A 129 -2.29 5.29 -20.07
CA GLY A 129 -1.20 6.23 -20.37
C GLY A 129 -0.94 7.29 -19.28
N THR A 130 -1.70 7.28 -18.17
CA THR A 130 -1.50 8.24 -17.06
C THR A 130 -0.43 7.76 -16.08
N ASP A 131 0.23 8.71 -15.44
CA ASP A 131 1.14 8.52 -14.30
C ASP A 131 0.47 8.85 -12.96
N LEU A 132 -0.81 9.22 -12.97
CA LEU A 132 -1.57 9.59 -11.78
C LEU A 132 -2.25 8.36 -11.18
N PHE A 133 -1.83 7.99 -9.98
CA PHE A 133 -2.43 6.94 -9.16
C PHE A 133 -3.55 7.54 -8.31
N VAL A 134 -4.81 7.37 -8.73
CA VAL A 134 -5.96 7.85 -7.98
C VAL A 134 -6.27 6.93 -6.80
N TYR A 135 -6.68 7.49 -5.68
CA TYR A 135 -6.98 6.76 -4.45
C TYR A 135 -5.82 5.89 -3.93
N HIS A 136 -4.57 6.39 -4.00
CA HIS A 136 -3.46 5.74 -3.32
C HIS A 136 -3.75 5.61 -1.83
N GLY A 137 -3.72 4.36 -1.32
CA GLY A 137 -4.10 4.04 0.05
C GLY A 137 -2.95 4.21 1.04
N TYR A 138 -3.27 4.75 2.23
CA TYR A 138 -2.43 4.78 3.41
C TYR A 138 -3.26 4.56 4.67
N SER A 139 -2.62 4.19 5.78
CA SER A 139 -3.28 4.11 7.08
C SER A 139 -3.01 5.35 7.90
N ARG A 140 -3.98 5.77 8.74
CA ARG A 140 -3.77 6.73 9.81
C ARG A 140 -3.83 6.01 11.13
N LEU A 141 -2.77 6.08 11.92
CA LEU A 141 -2.60 5.37 13.19
C LEU A 141 -2.56 6.39 14.32
N TYR A 142 -3.33 6.16 15.40
CA TYR A 142 -3.32 7.02 16.57
C TYR A 142 -2.31 6.49 17.58
N ILE A 143 -1.19 7.19 17.72
CA ILE A 143 -0.08 6.78 18.58
C ILE A 143 0.31 7.97 19.47
N GLU A 144 0.35 7.76 20.78
CA GLU A 144 0.78 8.77 21.76
C GLU A 144 0.10 10.14 21.58
N GLY A 145 -1.22 10.13 21.37
CA GLY A 145 -2.01 11.35 21.27
C GLY A 145 -2.03 12.01 19.87
N ARG A 146 -1.41 11.41 18.86
CA ARG A 146 -1.29 11.95 17.49
C ARG A 146 -1.72 10.97 16.43
N TRP A 147 -2.33 11.50 15.36
CA TRP A 147 -2.60 10.75 14.14
C TRP A 147 -1.40 10.81 13.20
N LEU A 148 -0.81 9.66 12.89
CA LEU A 148 0.32 9.52 11.97
C LEU A 148 -0.11 8.79 10.70
N LYS A 149 0.39 9.24 9.55
CA LYS A 149 0.18 8.58 8.25
C LYS A 149 1.25 7.49 8.05
N ALA A 150 0.83 6.31 7.55
CA ALA A 150 1.72 5.19 7.30
C ALA A 150 1.36 4.51 5.97
N THR A 151 2.30 4.47 5.03
CA THR A 151 2.12 3.92 3.68
C THR A 151 2.96 2.65 3.51
N PRO A 152 2.40 1.43 3.69
CA PRO A 152 3.15 0.17 3.60
C PRO A 152 3.20 -0.36 2.16
N ALA A 153 3.32 0.51 1.15
CA ALA A 153 3.12 0.12 -0.24
C ALA A 153 4.28 -0.77 -0.74
N PHE A 154 5.44 -0.22 -1.04
CA PHE A 154 6.55 -0.96 -1.65
C PHE A 154 7.33 -1.74 -0.59
N ASN A 155 7.49 -3.04 -0.82
CA ASN A 155 8.37 -3.90 -0.03
C ASN A 155 9.86 -3.63 -0.34
N VAL A 156 10.74 -4.02 0.57
CA VAL A 156 12.18 -3.72 0.49
C VAL A 156 12.81 -4.22 -0.81
N GLU A 157 12.47 -5.44 -1.26
CA GLU A 157 12.99 -6.02 -2.51
C GLU A 157 12.56 -5.20 -3.74
N LEU A 158 11.32 -4.72 -3.76
CA LEU A 158 10.83 -3.87 -4.84
C LEU A 158 11.53 -2.51 -4.83
N CYS A 159 11.71 -1.92 -3.65
CA CYS A 159 12.48 -0.68 -3.51
C CYS A 159 13.91 -0.83 -4.06
N ALA A 160 14.58 -1.94 -3.76
CA ALA A 160 15.92 -2.23 -4.28
C ALA A 160 15.94 -2.31 -5.81
N ARG A 161 14.90 -2.91 -6.44
CA ARG A 161 14.78 -2.98 -7.91
C ARG A 161 14.60 -1.61 -8.57
N PHE A 162 13.91 -0.69 -7.89
CA PHE A 162 13.72 0.69 -8.37
C PHE A 162 14.83 1.66 -7.96
N GLY A 163 15.81 1.22 -7.16
CA GLY A 163 16.85 2.10 -6.64
C GLY A 163 16.33 3.17 -5.69
N VAL A 164 15.21 2.92 -5.00
CA VAL A 164 14.60 3.84 -4.03
C VAL A 164 14.77 3.31 -2.60
N PRO A 165 14.93 4.18 -1.60
CA PRO A 165 14.94 3.72 -0.21
C PRO A 165 13.55 3.21 0.20
N PRO A 166 13.47 2.15 1.02
CA PRO A 166 12.20 1.72 1.58
C PRO A 166 11.63 2.79 2.53
N VAL A 167 10.30 2.88 2.58
CA VAL A 167 9.64 3.73 3.58
C VAL A 167 9.76 3.07 4.94
N GLU A 168 10.31 3.79 5.91
CA GLU A 168 10.42 3.34 7.30
C GLU A 168 9.41 4.09 8.18
N PHE A 169 8.75 3.38 9.09
CA PHE A 169 7.83 3.94 10.06
C PHE A 169 8.41 3.82 11.47
N ASP A 170 8.75 4.94 12.08
CA ASP A 170 9.32 5.02 13.43
C ASP A 170 8.27 5.13 14.54
N GLY A 171 6.99 5.32 14.18
CA GLY A 171 5.88 5.54 15.12
C GLY A 171 5.88 6.93 15.76
N ASP A 172 6.69 7.86 15.25
CA ASP A 172 6.80 9.23 15.72
C ASP A 172 6.46 10.26 14.64
N ARG A 173 6.69 9.94 13.38
CA ARG A 173 6.43 10.81 12.22
C ARG A 173 5.66 10.09 11.13
N ASP A 174 5.07 10.87 10.22
CA ASP A 174 4.43 10.35 9.02
C ASP A 174 5.44 9.57 8.17
N ALA A 175 5.03 8.39 7.69
CA ALA A 175 5.79 7.55 6.77
C ALA A 175 5.04 7.48 5.43
N LEU A 176 5.35 8.43 4.56
CA LEU A 176 4.79 8.55 3.21
C LEU A 176 5.82 8.14 2.17
N MET A 177 5.36 7.87 0.95
CA MET A 177 6.27 7.58 -0.17
C MET A 177 7.23 8.74 -0.40
N HIS A 178 8.49 8.42 -0.67
CA HIS A 178 9.53 9.44 -0.86
C HIS A 178 9.27 10.27 -2.13
N ALA A 179 9.43 11.60 -2.02
CA ALA A 179 9.28 12.50 -3.14
C ALA A 179 10.41 12.34 -4.17
N PHE A 180 11.59 11.89 -3.73
CA PHE A 180 12.77 11.72 -4.57
C PHE A 180 13.43 10.36 -4.34
N THR A 181 14.12 9.89 -5.37
CA THR A 181 15.02 8.73 -5.29
C THR A 181 16.32 9.08 -4.59
N ALA A 182 17.17 8.09 -4.31
CA ALA A 182 18.46 8.31 -3.67
C ALA A 182 19.43 9.19 -4.51
N ASP A 183 19.32 9.15 -5.83
CA ASP A 183 20.08 9.96 -6.78
C ASP A 183 19.42 11.31 -7.11
N GLY A 184 18.30 11.65 -6.45
CA GLY A 184 17.64 12.95 -6.55
C GLY A 184 16.62 13.07 -7.69
N ALA A 185 16.29 11.99 -8.41
CA ALA A 185 15.21 12.00 -9.39
C ALA A 185 13.84 12.09 -8.69
N GLN A 186 12.87 12.74 -9.33
CA GLN A 186 11.51 12.82 -8.79
C GLN A 186 10.85 11.43 -8.79
N HIS A 187 10.23 11.04 -7.66
CA HIS A 187 9.59 9.74 -7.50
C HIS A 187 8.09 9.88 -7.27
N MET A 188 7.65 10.25 -6.07
CA MET A 188 6.23 10.36 -5.74
C MET A 188 5.83 11.78 -5.39
N GLU A 189 4.74 12.25 -5.98
CA GLU A 189 4.15 13.56 -5.71
C GLU A 189 2.72 13.40 -5.24
N TYR A 190 2.41 13.83 -4.01
CA TYR A 190 1.04 13.85 -3.49
C TYR A 190 0.30 15.05 -4.07
N VAL A 191 -0.70 14.79 -4.91
CA VAL A 191 -1.40 15.81 -5.70
C VAL A 191 -2.68 16.27 -5.01
N ARG A 192 -3.46 15.33 -4.43
CA ARG A 192 -4.78 15.62 -3.85
C ARG A 192 -5.12 14.65 -2.74
N GLU A 193 -5.54 15.14 -1.58
CA GLU A 193 -6.16 14.31 -0.53
C GLU A 193 -7.59 13.94 -0.92
N ARG A 194 -7.95 12.67 -0.75
CA ARG A 194 -9.28 12.09 -1.04
C ARG A 194 -10.13 11.90 0.22
N GLY A 195 -9.53 12.07 1.38
CA GLY A 195 -10.20 11.95 2.68
C GLY A 195 -9.76 10.77 3.51
N VAL A 196 -10.40 10.65 4.68
CA VAL A 196 -10.13 9.62 5.69
C VAL A 196 -11.44 8.92 6.04
N PHE A 197 -11.41 7.60 6.18
CA PHE A 197 -12.60 6.76 6.29
C PHE A 197 -12.42 5.71 7.40
N ASP A 198 -13.53 5.36 8.03
CA ASP A 198 -13.57 4.29 9.03
C ASP A 198 -13.50 2.89 8.40
N ASP A 199 -14.11 2.73 7.24
CA ASP A 199 -14.04 1.53 6.41
C ASP A 199 -13.68 1.88 4.96
N LEU A 200 -13.44 0.88 4.12
CA LEU A 200 -13.06 1.07 2.73
C LEU A 200 -14.24 1.59 1.89
N PRO A 201 -14.17 2.79 1.29
CA PRO A 201 -15.19 3.30 0.40
C PRO A 201 -15.08 2.66 -1.00
N LEU A 202 -15.14 1.32 -1.09
CA LEU A 202 -14.79 0.54 -2.27
C LEU A 202 -15.53 0.98 -3.52
N ASN A 203 -16.85 1.20 -3.45
CA ASN A 203 -17.66 1.61 -4.60
C ASN A 203 -17.19 2.94 -5.20
N ALA A 204 -16.83 3.90 -4.36
CA ALA A 204 -16.29 5.19 -4.81
C ALA A 204 -14.91 5.00 -5.47
N ILE A 205 -14.05 4.18 -4.87
CA ILE A 205 -12.72 3.85 -5.42
C ILE A 205 -12.86 3.20 -6.79
N LEU A 206 -13.64 2.11 -6.91
CA LEU A 206 -13.82 1.38 -8.17
C LEU A 206 -14.41 2.26 -9.28
N THR A 207 -15.35 3.14 -8.92
CA THR A 207 -15.94 4.10 -9.88
C THR A 207 -14.87 5.03 -10.45
N VAL A 208 -14.01 5.59 -9.58
CA VAL A 208 -12.94 6.51 -10.02
C VAL A 208 -11.85 5.76 -10.79
N LEU A 209 -11.47 4.54 -10.37
CA LEU A 209 -10.49 3.72 -11.09
C LEU A 209 -10.98 3.40 -12.53
N ARG A 210 -12.26 3.00 -12.69
CA ARG A 210 -12.85 2.75 -14.01
C ARG A 210 -12.83 4.00 -14.90
N HIS A 211 -13.13 5.16 -14.30
CA HIS A 211 -13.11 6.42 -15.04
C HIS A 211 -11.69 6.86 -15.44
N ALA A 212 -10.74 6.72 -14.53
CA ALA A 212 -9.37 7.19 -14.73
C ALA A 212 -8.54 6.26 -15.62
N TYR A 213 -8.71 4.94 -15.53
CA TYR A 213 -7.85 3.95 -16.17
C TYR A 213 -8.57 3.08 -17.22
N GLY A 214 -9.90 3.13 -17.25
CA GLY A 214 -10.70 2.26 -18.11
C GLY A 214 -10.88 0.85 -17.52
N PRO A 215 -11.58 -0.06 -18.25
CA PRO A 215 -11.93 -1.39 -17.75
C PRO A 215 -10.75 -2.37 -17.70
N THR A 216 -9.68 -2.11 -18.44
CA THR A 216 -8.52 -3.02 -18.54
C THR A 216 -7.78 -3.22 -17.23
N ILE A 217 -7.83 -2.25 -16.30
CA ILE A 217 -7.20 -2.36 -14.98
C ILE A 217 -7.76 -3.53 -14.14
N PHE A 218 -8.98 -3.99 -14.44
CA PHE A 218 -9.68 -5.06 -13.72
C PHE A 218 -9.52 -6.46 -14.35
N THR A 219 -8.75 -6.58 -15.43
CA THR A 219 -8.66 -7.85 -16.17
C THR A 219 -7.75 -8.88 -15.52
N GLY A 220 -7.03 -8.52 -14.46
CA GLY A 220 -6.04 -9.40 -13.82
C GLY A 220 -4.89 -9.80 -14.76
N ALA A 221 -4.68 -9.03 -15.84
CA ALA A 221 -3.57 -9.29 -16.76
C ALA A 221 -2.24 -9.04 -16.03
N HIS A 222 -1.53 -10.12 -15.71
CA HIS A 222 -0.20 -10.07 -15.13
C HIS A 222 0.83 -10.19 -16.24
N PRO A 223 1.56 -9.12 -16.59
CA PRO A 223 2.68 -9.22 -17.51
C PRO A 223 3.76 -10.09 -16.86
N LEU A 224 4.17 -11.14 -17.58
CA LEU A 224 5.10 -12.15 -17.04
C LEU A 224 6.49 -11.59 -16.69
N ASP A 225 6.89 -10.48 -17.32
CA ASP A 225 8.25 -9.91 -17.26
C ASP A 225 8.31 -8.51 -16.62
N ASP A 226 7.28 -8.10 -15.88
CA ASP A 226 7.29 -6.79 -15.21
C ASP A 226 7.97 -6.87 -13.83
N VAL A 227 8.66 -5.79 -13.45
CA VAL A 227 9.37 -5.66 -12.16
C VAL A 227 8.48 -5.93 -10.95
N PHE A 228 7.18 -5.64 -11.05
CA PHE A 228 6.19 -5.86 -9.99
C PHE A 228 5.79 -7.32 -9.83
N THR A 229 6.05 -8.20 -10.79
CA THR A 229 5.57 -9.60 -10.71
C THR A 229 6.32 -10.46 -9.70
N GLY A 230 7.45 -10.00 -9.21
CA GLY A 230 8.29 -10.75 -8.26
C GLY A 230 9.04 -11.93 -8.88
N ARG A 231 8.82 -12.24 -10.16
CA ARG A 231 9.56 -13.29 -10.87
C ARG A 231 10.91 -12.75 -11.30
N THR A 232 11.99 -13.30 -10.78
CA THR A 232 13.32 -13.14 -11.38
C THR A 232 13.32 -13.92 -12.68
N ARG A 233 13.79 -13.30 -13.79
CA ARG A 233 14.14 -14.06 -15.00
C ARG A 233 15.09 -15.19 -14.61
N PRO A 234 14.90 -16.43 -15.10
CA PRO A 234 15.81 -17.55 -14.80
C PRO A 234 17.26 -17.32 -15.24
N ASP A 235 17.57 -16.25 -15.97
CA ASP A 235 18.83 -16.03 -16.67
C ASP A 235 19.72 -14.92 -16.11
N GLU A 236 19.38 -14.28 -14.99
CA GLU A 236 20.29 -13.36 -14.31
C GLU A 236 21.01 -14.04 -13.13
N THR A 237 21.75 -15.09 -13.41
CA THR A 237 22.92 -15.44 -12.60
C THR A 237 23.92 -14.31 -12.77
N PRO A 238 24.51 -13.75 -11.69
CA PRO A 238 25.61 -12.79 -11.80
C PRO A 238 26.79 -13.50 -12.47
N GLY A 239 26.82 -13.47 -13.79
CA GLY A 239 27.91 -14.03 -14.60
C GLY A 239 29.13 -13.15 -14.49
N ASP A 240 30.10 -13.72 -13.82
CA ASP A 240 31.55 -13.58 -13.91
C ASP A 240 32.03 -12.58 -14.99
N ARG A 241 32.17 -11.30 -14.61
CA ARG A 241 32.88 -10.30 -15.41
C ARG A 241 34.36 -10.29 -15.01
N ASN A 242 35.03 -11.42 -15.25
CA ASN A 242 36.50 -11.40 -15.19
C ASN A 242 37.06 -12.55 -16.07
N SER A 243 37.18 -12.31 -17.37
CA SER A 243 38.11 -13.04 -18.23
C SER A 243 38.95 -12.02 -19.01
N PRO A 244 40.28 -12.03 -18.88
CA PRO A 244 41.16 -11.15 -19.64
C PRO A 244 41.14 -11.55 -21.11
N ARG A 245 40.97 -10.61 -22.02
CA ARG A 245 41.19 -10.81 -23.46
C ARG A 245 42.71 -11.04 -23.67
N GLU A 246 43.07 -12.28 -23.96
CA GLU A 246 44.37 -12.59 -24.56
C GLU A 246 44.40 -12.08 -26.02
N SER A 247 45.38 -11.25 -26.26
CA SER A 247 45.80 -10.73 -27.55
C SER A 247 46.49 -11.82 -28.39
N ARG A 248 46.01 -12.00 -29.60
CA ARG A 248 46.78 -12.43 -30.77
C ARG A 248 46.44 -11.60 -31.99
#